data_66f37da021199c1d3e87475477b9ddcc
#
_entry.id   66f37da021199c1d3e87475477b9ddcc
#
_cell.length_a   1.000
_cell.length_b   1.000
_cell.length_c   1.000
_cell.angle_alpha   90.00
_cell.angle_beta   90.00
_cell.angle_gamma   90.00
#
_symmetry.space_group_name_H-M   'P 1'
#
loop_
_entity.id
_entity.type
_entity.pdbx_description
1 polymer ?
#
loop_
_entity_poly.entity_id
_entity_poly.type
_entity_poly.pdbx_seq_one_letter_code
_entity_poly.pdbx_strand_id
1 'polypeptide(L)'
;MVRKTFSFVVLALALALPSVGLNSRPVDAGSVTDLQASSTSIQADMLQALNDRRYAVGAPTIAADARVNTAAQNHADYSSANGYVGHFETAGLPYYTGYSAHDRLIAAGWSTTFVSEVATGGSSGTAGVSQLWDAPYHRLGMMHPNSVSTGWGYSVLGSRGSTVGDFVYDFSRRPVDFVRSPAAGQSGIPTSWSGQESPNPLPAGVAGPVGYPLMVVYSAGQNVTMRAAEVVAPDGSRLPIYYAQQQFEYDYQVIIPQRPLAAGTTYHVRFDINVNGQMVTNEWDFTTAGTGAVVAPPPSFHAAFQSQSPWPTLVPGTSIPLTVRFLNTGTATWQQGVAGKQANLGLNGDTLAFAALGMNDGWLSANRLATTAEATVAPGQTGTFTFNVRAPTRPGTYSLPLRPVIDGVTWMEDSGVFMVIVSSDGSYHSRWTAQSPYPTLRAGQTSASLTITYANAGTATWVKGVLGREARLGINLDDVTWASLGVNWPLQNRVAIQTEPTVGPGQSATFTFQVKAPSTPGVYAIHLRPVIEGTVWMEDEGVFLIVTVTP
;
A
#
# COMPACT_ATOMS: atom_id res chain seq x y z
N MET A 1 35.81 13.61 -14.01
CA MET A 1 34.45 13.13 -13.73
C MET A 1 34.47 12.47 -12.35
N VAL A 2 34.12 13.21 -11.32
CA VAL A 2 34.13 12.71 -9.93
C VAL A 2 32.67 12.36 -9.62
N ARG A 3 32.40 11.07 -9.47
CA ARG A 3 31.13 10.59 -8.92
C ARG A 3 31.07 11.00 -7.44
N LYS A 4 30.29 12.01 -7.12
CA LYS A 4 29.93 12.30 -5.73
C LYS A 4 28.83 11.32 -5.32
N THR A 5 29.13 10.47 -4.36
CA THR A 5 28.18 9.65 -3.64
C THR A 5 27.28 10.58 -2.83
N PHE A 6 25.99 10.60 -3.13
CA PHE A 6 24.99 11.36 -2.35
C PHE A 6 24.63 10.57 -1.10
N SER A 7 24.94 11.12 0.05
CA SER A 7 24.44 10.63 1.35
C SER A 7 23.36 11.57 1.81
N PHE A 8 22.14 11.07 1.93
CA PHE A 8 21.05 11.79 2.57
C PHE A 8 21.31 11.85 4.09
N VAL A 9 21.48 13.03 4.63
CA VAL A 9 21.50 13.26 6.07
C VAL A 9 20.23 14.02 6.43
N VAL A 10 19.27 13.32 7.02
CA VAL A 10 18.08 13.94 7.62
C VAL A 10 18.40 14.22 9.09
N LEU A 11 18.40 15.49 9.47
CA LEU A 11 18.65 15.91 10.86
C LEU A 11 17.29 16.16 11.55
N ALA A 12 17.02 15.46 12.64
CA ALA A 12 15.81 15.58 13.45
C ALA A 12 16.05 16.40 14.73
N LEU A 13 15.07 17.19 15.13
CA LEU A 13 14.99 17.75 16.47
C LEU A 13 13.59 17.48 17.07
N ALA A 14 13.58 17.01 18.31
CA ALA A 14 12.38 16.67 19.05
C ALA A 14 11.79 17.88 19.79
N LEU A 15 10.47 18.01 19.79
CA LEU A 15 9.72 18.90 20.68
C LEU A 15 9.42 18.16 22.00
N ALA A 16 9.97 18.65 23.11
CA ALA A 16 9.67 18.14 24.44
C ALA A 16 8.42 18.83 25.02
N LEU A 17 7.43 18.05 25.42
CA LEU A 17 6.33 18.49 26.29
C LEU A 17 6.54 17.88 27.70
N PRO A 18 6.13 18.56 28.78
CA PRO A 18 6.43 18.11 30.14
C PRO A 18 5.67 16.85 30.55
N SER A 19 6.37 15.94 31.20
CA SER A 19 5.86 14.68 31.72
C SER A 19 5.05 14.88 33.00
N VAL A 20 3.82 14.37 33.01
CA VAL A 20 3.06 14.10 34.23
C VAL A 20 3.08 12.58 34.46
N GLY A 21 3.68 12.15 35.54
CA GLY A 21 3.79 10.75 35.92
C GLY A 21 2.45 10.17 36.38
N LEU A 22 2.09 8.99 35.89
CA LEU A 22 1.04 8.15 36.45
C LEU A 22 1.47 6.67 36.46
N ASN A 23 1.10 6.00 37.55
CA ASN A 23 1.43 4.64 37.91
C ASN A 23 0.93 3.57 36.93
N SER A 24 1.78 2.60 36.63
CA SER A 24 1.51 1.44 35.79
C SER A 24 0.57 0.43 36.47
N ARG A 25 -0.51 0.05 35.79
CA ARG A 25 -1.22 -1.22 35.97
C ARG A 25 -0.95 -2.11 34.75
N PRO A 26 -0.82 -3.43 34.91
CA PRO A 26 -0.66 -4.32 33.75
C PRO A 26 -1.96 -4.34 32.93
N VAL A 27 -1.83 -4.13 31.62
CA VAL A 27 -2.92 -4.25 30.65
C VAL A 27 -2.92 -5.67 30.10
N ASP A 28 -4.07 -6.31 30.18
CA ASP A 28 -4.35 -7.63 29.62
C ASP A 28 -4.03 -7.64 28.10
N ALA A 29 -3.40 -8.71 27.65
CA ALA A 29 -3.06 -8.91 26.24
C ALA A 29 -4.33 -9.18 25.42
N GLY A 30 -4.95 -8.12 24.93
CA GLY A 30 -5.93 -8.19 23.84
C GLY A 30 -5.26 -8.76 22.58
N SER A 31 -5.98 -9.60 21.87
CA SER A 31 -5.45 -10.45 20.80
C SER A 31 -4.66 -9.69 19.74
N VAL A 32 -3.46 -10.17 19.41
CA VAL A 32 -2.55 -9.62 18.39
C VAL A 32 -3.22 -9.53 17.00
N THR A 33 -4.24 -10.35 16.74
CA THR A 33 -5.03 -10.36 15.49
C THR A 33 -5.86 -9.09 15.28
N ASP A 34 -6.41 -8.49 16.34
CA ASP A 34 -7.21 -7.26 16.22
C ASP A 34 -6.34 -6.03 15.97
N LEU A 35 -5.10 -6.03 16.48
CA LEU A 35 -4.13 -4.95 16.25
C LEU A 35 -3.59 -4.97 14.81
N GLN A 36 -3.37 -6.14 14.22
CA GLN A 36 -2.88 -6.28 12.84
C GLN A 36 -3.96 -5.93 11.80
N ALA A 37 -5.21 -6.31 12.01
CA ALA A 37 -6.32 -5.95 11.14
C ALA A 37 -6.62 -4.45 11.18
N SER A 38 -6.51 -3.79 12.35
CA SER A 38 -6.69 -2.35 12.48
C SER A 38 -5.52 -1.56 11.88
N SER A 39 -4.27 -2.06 11.94
CA SER A 39 -3.12 -1.37 11.34
C SER A 39 -3.19 -1.33 9.81
N THR A 40 -3.60 -2.39 9.15
CA THR A 40 -3.73 -2.43 7.69
C THR A 40 -4.81 -1.48 7.15
N SER A 41 -5.93 -1.31 7.85
CA SER A 41 -6.96 -0.33 7.46
C SER A 41 -6.47 1.11 7.65
N ILE A 42 -5.79 1.42 8.76
CA ILE A 42 -5.22 2.75 9.01
C ILE A 42 -4.12 3.09 7.99
N GLN A 43 -3.27 2.14 7.62
CA GLN A 43 -2.26 2.32 6.58
C GLN A 43 -2.88 2.62 5.21
N ALA A 44 -3.98 1.94 4.87
CA ALA A 44 -4.73 2.19 3.64
C ALA A 44 -5.36 3.59 3.65
N ASP A 45 -5.96 4.02 4.78
CA ASP A 45 -6.52 5.37 4.93
C ASP A 45 -5.44 6.46 4.81
N MET A 46 -4.25 6.23 5.37
CA MET A 46 -3.12 7.15 5.26
C MET A 46 -2.58 7.23 3.82
N LEU A 47 -2.46 6.10 3.13
CA LEU A 47 -2.10 6.07 1.71
C LEU A 47 -3.11 6.84 0.85
N GLN A 48 -4.38 6.65 1.11
CA GLN A 48 -5.44 7.38 0.43
C GLN A 48 -5.30 8.89 0.68
N ALA A 49 -5.18 9.30 1.95
CA ALA A 49 -5.02 10.70 2.31
C ALA A 49 -3.78 11.35 1.68
N LEU A 50 -2.70 10.58 1.48
CA LEU A 50 -1.53 11.01 0.71
C LEU A 50 -1.87 11.18 -0.77
N ASN A 51 -2.45 10.15 -1.39
CA ASN A 51 -2.70 10.13 -2.83
C ASN A 51 -3.72 11.18 -3.27
N ASP A 52 -4.72 11.51 -2.43
CA ASP A 52 -5.64 12.63 -2.67
C ASP A 52 -4.88 13.96 -2.79
N ARG A 53 -3.90 14.18 -1.92
CA ARG A 53 -3.06 15.38 -1.95
C ARG A 53 -2.11 15.39 -3.13
N ARG A 54 -1.50 14.25 -3.43
CA ARG A 54 -0.63 14.10 -4.61
C ARG A 54 -1.41 14.39 -5.89
N TYR A 55 -2.59 13.82 -6.01
CA TYR A 55 -3.48 14.08 -7.15
C TYR A 55 -3.86 15.56 -7.26
N ALA A 56 -4.23 16.20 -6.13
CA ALA A 56 -4.62 17.60 -6.10
C ALA A 56 -3.50 18.54 -6.58
N VAL A 57 -2.24 18.18 -6.42
CA VAL A 57 -1.08 18.99 -6.88
C VAL A 57 -0.49 18.51 -8.21
N GLY A 58 -1.12 17.51 -8.87
CA GLY A 58 -0.66 16.97 -10.15
C GLY A 58 0.55 16.03 -10.02
N ALA A 59 0.86 15.55 -8.82
CA ALA A 59 1.86 14.51 -8.62
C ALA A 59 1.27 13.12 -8.95
N PRO A 60 2.04 12.20 -9.57
CA PRO A 60 1.58 10.84 -9.77
C PRO A 60 1.21 10.18 -8.44
N THR A 61 0.08 9.46 -8.39
CA THR A 61 -0.26 8.62 -7.24
C THR A 61 0.73 7.47 -7.13
N ILE A 62 0.96 6.99 -5.92
CA ILE A 62 1.91 5.91 -5.63
C ILE A 62 1.22 4.77 -4.87
N ALA A 63 1.72 3.55 -5.08
CA ALA A 63 1.24 2.38 -4.36
C ALA A 63 2.01 2.17 -3.05
N ALA A 64 1.36 1.56 -2.06
CA ALA A 64 2.07 1.03 -0.91
C ALA A 64 2.76 -0.29 -1.26
N ASP A 65 3.91 -0.55 -0.65
CA ASP A 65 4.56 -1.85 -0.63
C ASP A 65 4.55 -2.41 0.79
N ALA A 66 4.27 -3.69 0.95
CA ALA A 66 4.14 -4.32 2.26
C ALA A 66 5.44 -4.23 3.09
N ARG A 67 6.61 -4.28 2.44
CA ARG A 67 7.92 -4.12 3.12
C ARG A 67 8.14 -2.71 3.59
N VAL A 68 7.73 -1.71 2.79
CA VAL A 68 7.81 -0.30 3.16
C VAL A 68 6.82 0.01 4.28
N ASN A 69 5.60 -0.54 4.24
CA ASN A 69 4.65 -0.50 5.35
C ASN A 69 5.24 -1.11 6.64
N THR A 70 5.92 -2.25 6.53
CA THR A 70 6.56 -2.90 7.68
C THR A 70 7.65 -2.03 8.29
N ALA A 71 8.51 -1.41 7.48
CA ALA A 71 9.56 -0.52 7.97
C ALA A 71 8.97 0.70 8.70
N ALA A 72 8.00 1.37 8.09
CA ALA A 72 7.32 2.52 8.67
C ALA A 72 6.54 2.16 9.96
N GLN A 73 5.87 0.99 10.00
CA GLN A 73 5.17 0.51 11.19
C GLN A 73 6.14 0.22 12.34
N ASN A 74 7.24 -0.47 12.04
CA ASN A 74 8.27 -0.77 13.04
C ASN A 74 8.82 0.51 13.68
N HIS A 75 9.07 1.55 12.88
CA HIS A 75 9.52 2.83 13.41
C HIS A 75 8.43 3.58 14.19
N ALA A 76 7.17 3.48 13.79
CA ALA A 76 6.06 4.04 14.57
C ALA A 76 5.94 3.34 15.94
N ASP A 77 6.11 2.02 15.99
CA ASP A 77 6.10 1.23 17.23
C ASP A 77 7.29 1.58 18.15
N TYR A 78 8.50 1.69 17.56
CA TYR A 78 9.67 2.17 18.27
C TYR A 78 9.45 3.57 18.87
N SER A 79 8.93 4.50 18.08
CA SER A 79 8.69 5.88 18.48
C SER A 79 7.69 5.99 19.62
N SER A 80 6.56 5.28 19.53
CA SER A 80 5.54 5.25 20.59
C SER A 80 6.05 4.61 21.86
N ALA A 81 6.80 3.51 21.77
CA ALA A 81 7.34 2.80 22.93
C ALA A 81 8.38 3.63 23.69
N ASN A 82 9.25 4.34 22.94
CA ASN A 82 10.35 5.10 23.54
C ASN A 82 10.03 6.58 23.77
N GLY A 83 8.84 7.06 23.37
CA GLY A 83 8.44 8.46 23.49
C GLY A 83 9.32 9.39 22.67
N TYR A 84 9.70 8.95 21.49
CA TYR A 84 10.62 9.63 20.58
C TYR A 84 9.90 9.98 19.27
N VAL A 85 10.17 11.16 18.74
CA VAL A 85 9.74 11.56 17.39
C VAL A 85 10.99 12.01 16.63
N GLY A 86 11.31 11.33 15.55
CA GLY A 86 12.50 11.61 14.73
C GLY A 86 12.76 10.44 13.80
N HIS A 87 13.96 10.38 13.21
CA HIS A 87 14.25 9.46 12.09
C HIS A 87 15.25 8.35 12.44
N PHE A 88 15.84 8.39 13.65
CA PHE A 88 16.92 7.47 14.00
C PHE A 88 16.57 6.66 15.25
N GLU A 89 16.75 5.35 15.20
CA GLU A 89 16.57 4.46 16.34
C GLU A 89 17.89 4.20 17.07
N THR A 90 17.84 4.03 18.37
CA THR A 90 19.00 3.67 19.19
C THR A 90 19.00 2.18 19.47
N ALA A 91 20.07 1.49 19.10
CA ALA A 91 20.23 0.06 19.34
C ALA A 91 20.11 -0.28 20.83
N GLY A 92 19.43 -1.38 21.14
CA GLY A 92 19.18 -1.85 22.50
C GLY A 92 17.92 -1.28 23.16
N LEU A 93 17.24 -0.31 22.55
CA LEU A 93 15.92 0.12 23.01
C LEU A 93 14.81 -0.79 22.46
N PRO A 94 13.64 -0.88 23.13
CA PRO A 94 12.50 -1.65 22.68
C PRO A 94 12.09 -1.31 21.24
N TYR A 95 11.71 -2.31 20.45
CA TYR A 95 11.29 -2.21 19.06
C TYR A 95 12.36 -1.69 18.09
N TYR A 96 13.64 -1.73 18.45
CA TYR A 96 14.73 -1.39 17.52
C TYR A 96 14.74 -2.32 16.31
N THR A 97 14.71 -1.77 15.10
CA THR A 97 14.72 -2.53 13.84
C THR A 97 15.78 -2.07 12.84
N GLY A 98 16.37 -0.90 13.06
CA GLY A 98 17.44 -0.35 12.23
C GLY A 98 17.71 1.11 12.57
N TYR A 99 18.95 1.56 12.45
CA TYR A 99 19.34 2.92 12.84
C TYR A 99 18.60 4.00 12.05
N SER A 100 18.54 3.88 10.73
CA SER A 100 17.91 4.85 9.82
C SER A 100 16.73 4.24 9.07
N ALA A 101 15.91 5.05 8.39
CA ALA A 101 14.84 4.57 7.50
C ALA A 101 15.38 3.59 6.45
N HIS A 102 16.57 3.88 5.88
CA HIS A 102 17.23 2.96 4.95
C HIS A 102 17.51 1.60 5.58
N ASP A 103 18.08 1.56 6.80
CA ASP A 103 18.41 0.30 7.47
C ASP A 103 17.16 -0.51 7.79
N ARG A 104 16.07 0.15 8.20
CA ARG A 104 14.77 -0.47 8.45
C ARG A 104 14.14 -1.05 7.19
N LEU A 105 14.25 -0.33 6.06
CA LEU A 105 13.79 -0.82 4.76
C LEU A 105 14.58 -2.05 4.30
N ILE A 106 15.90 -2.05 4.45
CA ILE A 106 16.74 -3.22 4.14
C ILE A 106 16.36 -4.40 5.05
N ALA A 107 16.15 -4.15 6.35
CA ALA A 107 15.70 -5.18 7.30
C ALA A 107 14.32 -5.75 6.94
N ALA A 108 13.44 -4.94 6.35
CA ALA A 108 12.14 -5.36 5.83
C ALA A 108 12.20 -6.04 4.44
N GLY A 109 13.40 -6.20 3.86
CA GLY A 109 13.61 -6.87 2.58
C GLY A 109 13.50 -5.98 1.33
N TRP A 110 13.55 -4.66 1.49
CA TRP A 110 13.64 -3.72 0.36
C TRP A 110 15.10 -3.51 -0.06
N SER A 111 15.36 -3.29 -1.34
CA SER A 111 16.74 -3.26 -1.89
C SER A 111 17.18 -1.89 -2.43
N THR A 112 16.46 -0.80 -2.14
CA THR A 112 16.81 0.53 -2.64
C THR A 112 17.68 1.32 -1.66
N THR A 113 18.44 2.29 -2.19
CA THR A 113 19.21 3.25 -1.40
C THR A 113 18.54 4.63 -1.32
N PHE A 114 17.50 4.89 -2.13
CA PHE A 114 16.84 6.19 -2.21
C PHE A 114 15.53 6.16 -1.44
N VAL A 115 15.58 6.66 -0.23
CA VAL A 115 14.45 6.72 0.69
C VAL A 115 14.44 8.06 1.43
N SER A 116 13.24 8.57 1.70
CA SER A 116 13.03 9.60 2.73
C SER A 116 11.95 9.13 3.71
N GLU A 117 11.94 9.73 4.88
CA GLU A 117 10.98 9.44 5.93
C GLU A 117 10.38 10.75 6.46
N VAL A 118 9.10 10.71 6.76
CA VAL A 118 8.39 11.75 7.50
C VAL A 118 7.82 11.16 8.78
N ALA A 119 7.91 11.90 9.89
CA ALA A 119 7.44 11.43 11.18
C ALA A 119 6.79 12.55 12.00
N THR A 120 5.69 12.25 12.69
CA THR A 120 5.06 13.15 13.65
C THR A 120 4.49 12.39 14.83
N GLY A 121 4.35 13.07 15.97
CA GLY A 121 3.79 12.50 17.19
C GLY A 121 2.37 13.01 17.49
N GLY A 122 1.62 12.28 18.30
CA GLY A 122 0.38 12.73 18.92
C GLY A 122 -0.86 12.82 18.03
N SER A 123 -0.74 12.58 16.73
CA SER A 123 -1.86 12.65 15.78
C SER A 123 -2.36 11.26 15.39
N SER A 124 -3.63 11.12 15.05
CA SER A 124 -4.17 9.91 14.41
C SER A 124 -3.62 9.77 12.98
N GLY A 125 -3.51 8.57 12.44
CA GLY A 125 -2.87 8.27 11.17
C GLY A 125 -3.14 9.28 10.05
N THR A 126 -4.40 9.46 9.61
CA THR A 126 -4.77 10.43 8.56
C THR A 126 -4.58 11.89 8.96
N ALA A 127 -4.79 12.24 10.23
CA ALA A 127 -4.49 13.58 10.76
C ALA A 127 -2.98 13.84 10.77
N GLY A 128 -2.16 12.80 11.05
CA GLY A 128 -0.71 12.86 10.94
C GLY A 128 -0.26 13.13 9.49
N VAL A 129 -0.86 12.46 8.50
CA VAL A 129 -0.61 12.75 7.07
C VAL A 129 -0.92 14.20 6.74
N SER A 130 -2.02 14.75 7.26
CA SER A 130 -2.40 16.16 7.05
C SER A 130 -1.39 17.12 7.66
N GLN A 131 -0.99 16.89 8.91
CA GLN A 131 -0.02 17.70 9.63
C GLN A 131 1.35 17.71 8.92
N LEU A 132 1.80 16.53 8.46
CA LEU A 132 3.05 16.40 7.72
C LEU A 132 2.99 17.11 6.36
N TRP A 133 1.85 17.00 5.66
CA TRP A 133 1.65 17.70 4.39
C TRP A 133 1.70 19.23 4.52
N ASP A 134 1.23 19.79 5.62
CA ASP A 134 1.22 21.24 5.81
C ASP A 134 2.62 21.81 6.09
N ALA A 135 3.55 20.98 6.52
CA ALA A 135 4.94 21.33 6.78
C ALA A 135 5.79 21.19 5.49
N PRO A 136 6.47 22.25 5.01
CA PRO A 136 7.03 22.27 3.66
C PRO A 136 8.13 21.23 3.42
N TYR A 137 9.03 20.98 4.36
CA TYR A 137 10.10 19.99 4.16
C TYR A 137 9.60 18.54 4.26
N HIS A 138 8.60 18.26 5.10
CA HIS A 138 7.91 16.96 5.08
C HIS A 138 7.10 16.79 3.79
N ARG A 139 6.40 17.86 3.34
CA ARG A 139 5.66 17.86 2.07
C ARG A 139 6.57 17.55 0.89
N LEU A 140 7.83 17.97 0.89
CA LEU A 140 8.79 17.67 -0.17
C LEU A 140 8.83 16.19 -0.50
N GLY A 141 9.08 15.33 0.50
CA GLY A 141 9.08 13.87 0.30
C GLY A 141 7.73 13.32 -0.15
N MET A 142 6.66 13.84 0.45
CA MET A 142 5.29 13.38 0.19
C MET A 142 4.78 13.71 -1.22
N MET A 143 5.19 14.86 -1.80
CA MET A 143 4.72 15.28 -3.13
C MET A 143 5.74 15.07 -4.24
N HIS A 144 6.96 14.60 -3.95
CA HIS A 144 8.04 14.51 -4.93
C HIS A 144 7.62 13.64 -6.13
N PRO A 145 7.81 14.13 -7.39
CA PRO A 145 7.37 13.41 -8.59
C PRO A 145 8.00 12.02 -8.76
N ASN A 146 9.24 11.85 -8.31
CA ASN A 146 10.00 10.61 -8.45
C ASN A 146 9.69 9.55 -7.38
N SER A 147 8.77 9.81 -6.44
CA SER A 147 8.31 8.77 -5.51
C SER A 147 7.57 7.69 -6.29
N VAL A 148 7.98 6.43 -6.11
CA VAL A 148 7.41 5.27 -6.83
C VAL A 148 6.70 4.29 -5.91
N SER A 149 7.01 4.30 -4.61
CA SER A 149 6.35 3.49 -3.60
C SER A 149 6.39 4.18 -2.25
N THR A 150 5.50 3.81 -1.36
CA THR A 150 5.42 4.33 0.00
C THR A 150 4.98 3.25 0.98
N GLY A 151 5.20 3.50 2.25
CA GLY A 151 4.63 2.75 3.36
C GLY A 151 4.29 3.66 4.51
N TRP A 152 3.27 3.30 5.27
CA TRP A 152 2.81 4.06 6.41
C TRP A 152 2.78 3.20 7.67
N GLY A 153 3.10 3.81 8.79
CA GLY A 153 2.99 3.23 10.12
C GLY A 153 2.27 4.18 11.08
N TYR A 154 1.44 3.61 11.92
CA TYR A 154 0.77 4.32 13.00
C TYR A 154 0.77 3.45 14.25
N SER A 155 1.19 4.03 15.36
CA SER A 155 1.24 3.34 16.65
C SER A 155 0.81 4.26 17.77
N VAL A 156 0.11 3.70 18.76
CA VAL A 156 -0.26 4.39 20.00
C VAL A 156 0.07 3.49 21.17
N LEU A 157 0.87 3.99 22.10
CA LEU A 157 1.15 3.32 23.36
C LEU A 157 0.87 4.26 24.55
N GLY A 158 -0.21 4.02 25.25
CA GLY A 158 -0.72 4.94 26.28
C GLY A 158 -1.14 6.28 25.67
N SER A 159 -0.51 7.38 26.12
CA SER A 159 -0.74 8.73 25.60
C SER A 159 0.20 9.13 24.46
N ARG A 160 1.08 8.23 24.01
CA ARG A 160 2.09 8.50 22.98
C ARG A 160 1.61 7.92 21.65
N GLY A 161 1.45 8.78 20.67
CA GLY A 161 1.14 8.39 19.30
C GLY A 161 2.30 8.71 18.35
N SER A 162 2.45 7.94 17.28
CA SER A 162 3.41 8.20 16.22
C SER A 162 2.81 7.84 14.86
N THR A 163 3.00 8.72 13.89
CA THR A 163 2.69 8.50 12.49
C THR A 163 3.97 8.64 11.69
N VAL A 164 4.31 7.62 10.90
CA VAL A 164 5.53 7.56 10.08
C VAL A 164 5.16 7.23 8.65
N GLY A 165 5.81 7.89 7.69
CA GLY A 165 5.69 7.59 6.26
C GLY A 165 7.05 7.47 5.61
N ASP A 166 7.32 6.33 4.97
CA ASP A 166 8.52 6.08 4.17
C ASP A 166 8.21 6.24 2.69
N PHE A 167 9.11 6.88 1.94
CA PHE A 167 8.99 7.14 0.50
C PHE A 167 10.22 6.61 -0.23
N VAL A 168 9.98 5.82 -1.27
CA VAL A 168 11.01 5.25 -2.14
C VAL A 168 11.00 5.95 -3.47
N TYR A 169 12.19 6.28 -3.99
CA TYR A 169 12.37 7.06 -5.21
C TYR A 169 13.03 6.27 -6.33
N ASP A 170 12.60 6.56 -7.55
CA ASP A 170 13.30 6.20 -8.77
C ASP A 170 13.73 7.47 -9.53
N PHE A 171 14.96 7.89 -9.33
CA PHE A 171 15.53 9.08 -9.94
C PHE A 171 15.96 8.91 -11.41
N SER A 172 15.80 7.71 -11.97
CA SER A 172 16.00 7.47 -13.40
C SER A 172 14.81 7.90 -14.26
N ARG A 173 13.66 8.15 -13.63
CA ARG A 173 12.38 8.50 -14.29
C ARG A 173 12.15 10.00 -14.24
N ARG A 174 11.35 10.49 -15.20
CA ARG A 174 10.83 11.87 -15.20
C ARG A 174 9.34 11.82 -15.51
N PRO A 175 8.52 11.50 -14.51
CA PRO A 175 7.08 11.26 -14.74
C PRO A 175 6.31 12.54 -15.09
N VAL A 176 6.72 13.69 -14.53
CA VAL A 176 6.24 15.04 -14.86
C VAL A 176 7.40 16.02 -14.74
N ASP A 177 7.29 17.20 -15.32
CA ASP A 177 8.37 18.19 -15.23
C ASP A 177 8.49 18.74 -13.82
N PHE A 178 7.38 19.14 -13.22
CA PHE A 178 7.29 19.64 -11.84
C PHE A 178 5.87 19.51 -11.30
N VAL A 179 5.76 19.64 -9.99
CA VAL A 179 4.51 19.77 -9.24
C VAL A 179 4.58 21.01 -8.35
N ARG A 180 3.42 21.54 -7.98
CA ARG A 180 3.34 22.73 -7.09
C ARG A 180 2.22 22.57 -6.07
N SER A 181 2.46 23.06 -4.87
CA SER A 181 1.48 23.08 -3.79
C SER A 181 1.41 24.48 -3.19
N PRO A 182 0.24 25.12 -3.16
CA PRO A 182 -1.02 24.72 -3.79
C PRO A 182 -0.92 24.62 -5.32
N ALA A 183 -1.77 23.76 -5.92
CA ALA A 183 -1.86 23.66 -7.38
C ALA A 183 -2.58 24.87 -7.99
N ALA A 184 -2.48 25.03 -9.31
CA ALA A 184 -3.23 26.05 -10.05
C ALA A 184 -4.73 25.85 -9.90
N GLY A 185 -5.44 26.91 -9.49
CA GLY A 185 -6.88 26.89 -9.25
C GLY A 185 -7.32 26.12 -8.01
N GLN A 186 -6.38 25.59 -7.21
CA GLN A 186 -6.73 24.88 -5.99
C GLN A 186 -7.39 25.81 -4.98
N SER A 187 -8.46 25.33 -4.35
CA SER A 187 -9.21 26.06 -3.33
C SER A 187 -9.17 25.33 -1.98
N GLY A 188 -9.67 26.00 -0.93
CA GLY A 188 -9.70 25.41 0.41
C GLY A 188 -8.33 25.33 1.10
N ILE A 189 -7.37 26.10 0.64
CA ILE A 189 -6.01 26.11 1.18
C ILE A 189 -6.01 26.74 2.59
N PRO A 190 -5.32 26.14 3.58
CA PRO A 190 -5.22 26.73 4.91
C PRO A 190 -4.69 28.16 4.85
N THR A 191 -5.24 29.04 5.69
CA THR A 191 -4.79 30.44 5.74
C THR A 191 -3.43 30.58 6.41
N SER A 192 -3.02 29.60 7.22
CA SER A 192 -1.79 29.69 8.02
C SER A 192 -1.14 28.33 8.24
N TRP A 193 0.13 28.37 8.59
CA TRP A 193 0.91 27.25 9.08
C TRP A 193 1.52 27.62 10.45
N SER A 194 1.63 26.65 11.36
CA SER A 194 2.12 26.85 12.72
C SER A 194 3.58 27.32 12.80
N GLY A 195 4.35 27.13 11.73
CA GLY A 195 5.80 27.41 11.72
C GLY A 195 6.63 26.34 12.43
N GLN A 196 6.04 25.19 12.74
CA GLN A 196 6.73 24.12 13.47
C GLN A 196 7.12 22.98 12.52
N GLU A 197 8.42 22.90 12.28
CA GLU A 197 9.06 21.84 11.51
C GLU A 197 10.54 21.76 11.89
N SER A 198 11.16 20.62 11.72
CA SER A 198 12.60 20.44 11.94
C SER A 198 13.24 19.72 10.75
N PRO A 199 14.25 20.34 10.08
CA PRO A 199 14.75 21.70 10.36
C PRO A 199 13.70 22.77 10.09
N ASN A 200 13.78 23.93 10.75
CA ASN A 200 12.80 24.99 10.58
C ASN A 200 13.11 25.84 9.33
N PRO A 201 12.19 25.97 8.35
CA PRO A 201 12.40 26.78 7.15
C PRO A 201 12.31 28.28 7.40
N LEU A 202 11.80 28.71 8.56
CA LEU A 202 11.70 30.12 8.91
C LEU A 202 13.06 30.69 9.32
N PRO A 203 13.29 31.99 9.12
CA PRO A 203 14.48 32.67 9.63
C PRO A 203 14.60 32.56 11.15
N ALA A 204 15.83 32.54 11.65
CA ALA A 204 16.09 32.50 13.09
C ALA A 204 15.32 33.55 13.86
N GLY A 205 14.64 33.15 14.94
CA GLY A 205 13.84 34.05 15.79
C GLY A 205 12.42 34.33 15.27
N VAL A 206 12.05 33.82 14.10
CA VAL A 206 10.66 33.91 13.61
C VAL A 206 9.87 32.73 14.12
N ALA A 207 8.72 33.00 14.75
CA ALA A 207 7.74 32.00 15.17
C ALA A 207 6.44 32.15 14.37
N GLY A 208 5.72 31.06 14.18
CA GLY A 208 4.39 31.08 13.58
C GLY A 208 3.29 31.60 14.55
N PRO A 209 2.03 31.71 14.09
CA PRO A 209 1.60 31.29 12.76
C PRO A 209 2.01 32.29 11.65
N VAL A 210 2.42 31.72 10.53
CA VAL A 210 2.73 32.42 9.28
C VAL A 210 1.74 32.00 8.20
N GLY A 211 1.79 32.53 6.98
CA GLY A 211 0.95 32.08 5.88
C GLY A 211 1.27 30.65 5.46
N TYR A 212 0.35 30.02 4.74
CA TYR A 212 0.55 28.66 4.24
C TYR A 212 1.74 28.60 3.25
N PRO A 213 2.69 27.65 3.42
CA PRO A 213 3.87 27.56 2.57
C PRO A 213 3.54 27.20 1.13
N LEU A 214 4.13 27.90 0.17
CA LEU A 214 3.98 27.69 -1.26
C LEU A 214 5.26 27.05 -1.81
N MET A 215 5.12 25.98 -2.59
CA MET A 215 6.24 25.13 -2.98
C MET A 215 6.12 24.68 -4.45
N VAL A 216 7.25 24.58 -5.12
CA VAL A 216 7.41 23.88 -6.39
C VAL A 216 8.50 22.82 -6.25
N VAL A 217 8.26 21.62 -6.80
CA VAL A 217 9.21 20.50 -6.80
C VAL A 217 9.32 19.99 -8.23
N TYR A 218 10.52 19.97 -8.76
CA TYR A 218 10.84 19.44 -10.08
C TYR A 218 11.19 17.95 -9.99
N SER A 219 11.13 17.26 -11.11
CA SER A 219 11.68 15.91 -11.19
C SER A 219 13.19 15.95 -10.93
N ALA A 220 13.70 14.89 -10.31
CA ALA A 220 15.08 14.79 -9.87
C ALA A 220 16.12 15.06 -10.99
N GLY A 221 17.30 15.51 -10.59
CA GLY A 221 18.39 15.86 -11.49
C GLY A 221 18.32 17.30 -12.03
N GLN A 222 17.31 18.09 -11.62
CA GLN A 222 17.22 19.51 -11.93
C GLN A 222 17.94 20.33 -10.85
N ASN A 223 18.68 21.35 -11.27
CA ASN A 223 19.21 22.37 -10.36
C ASN A 223 18.31 23.59 -10.44
N VAL A 224 17.55 23.82 -9.37
CA VAL A 224 16.49 24.82 -9.32
C VAL A 224 16.86 25.92 -8.33
N THR A 225 16.95 27.14 -8.79
CA THR A 225 17.30 28.29 -7.94
C THR A 225 16.27 29.40 -8.10
N MET A 226 15.70 29.86 -7.00
CA MET A 226 14.78 31.01 -6.99
C MET A 226 15.52 32.28 -7.37
N ARG A 227 14.94 33.06 -8.29
CA ARG A 227 15.39 34.40 -8.68
C ARG A 227 14.49 35.48 -8.08
N ALA A 228 13.19 35.28 -8.18
CA ALA A 228 12.18 36.15 -7.57
C ALA A 228 10.92 35.32 -7.29
N ALA A 229 10.13 35.79 -6.33
CA ALA A 229 8.80 35.27 -6.08
C ALA A 229 7.88 36.36 -5.59
N GLU A 230 6.60 36.25 -5.94
CA GLU A 230 5.56 37.20 -5.52
C GLU A 230 4.31 36.40 -5.11
N VAL A 231 3.62 36.92 -4.10
CA VAL A 231 2.25 36.58 -3.74
C VAL A 231 1.44 37.85 -3.75
N VAL A 232 0.45 37.93 -4.62
CA VAL A 232 -0.34 39.13 -4.86
C VAL A 232 -1.78 38.90 -4.41
N ALA A 233 -2.30 39.78 -3.57
CA ALA A 233 -3.70 39.77 -3.14
C ALA A 233 -4.63 40.37 -4.21
N PRO A 234 -5.97 40.15 -4.13
CA PRO A 234 -6.93 40.69 -5.11
C PRO A 234 -6.92 42.22 -5.29
N ASP A 235 -6.47 42.96 -4.29
CA ASP A 235 -6.34 44.41 -4.35
C ASP A 235 -5.03 44.86 -5.02
N GLY A 236 -4.22 43.93 -5.54
CA GLY A 236 -2.94 44.19 -6.17
C GLY A 236 -1.77 44.33 -5.19
N SER A 237 -2.00 44.23 -3.88
CA SER A 237 -0.94 44.32 -2.89
C SER A 237 -0.05 43.09 -2.90
N ARG A 238 1.28 43.26 -2.81
CA ARG A 238 2.25 42.19 -2.68
C ARG A 238 2.47 41.83 -1.23
N LEU A 239 2.36 40.54 -0.90
CA LEU A 239 2.59 40.10 0.47
C LEU A 239 4.08 39.96 0.75
N PRO A 240 4.54 40.37 1.95
CA PRO A 240 5.89 40.03 2.42
C PRO A 240 6.04 38.50 2.56
N ILE A 241 7.17 37.99 2.08
CA ILE A 241 7.46 36.52 2.07
C ILE A 241 8.83 36.24 2.69
N TYR A 242 8.98 35.03 3.24
CA TYR A 242 10.26 34.43 3.55
C TYR A 242 10.63 33.43 2.44
N TYR A 243 11.91 33.33 2.13
CA TYR A 243 12.48 32.30 1.27
C TYR A 243 13.05 31.21 2.18
N ALA A 244 12.54 30.00 2.08
CA ALA A 244 13.11 28.87 2.81
C ALA A 244 14.45 28.45 2.20
N GLN A 245 15.38 27.99 3.03
CA GLN A 245 16.64 27.46 2.55
C GLN A 245 16.43 26.10 1.89
N GLN A 246 17.16 25.80 0.81
CA GLN A 246 17.27 24.46 0.29
C GLN A 246 18.13 23.61 1.25
N GLN A 247 17.51 22.73 2.00
CA GLN A 247 18.16 21.91 3.03
C GLN A 247 18.56 20.52 2.51
N PHE A 248 17.84 19.99 1.53
CA PHE A 248 17.94 18.58 1.10
C PHE A 248 18.44 18.48 -0.34
N GLU A 249 17.51 18.55 -1.31
CA GLU A 249 17.79 18.45 -2.74
C GLU A 249 17.87 19.83 -3.39
N TYR A 250 18.28 19.86 -4.66
CA TYR A 250 18.39 21.10 -5.44
C TYR A 250 17.22 21.31 -6.41
N ASP A 251 16.20 20.46 -6.35
CA ASP A 251 15.10 20.40 -7.31
C ASP A 251 13.79 21.01 -6.80
N TYR A 252 13.81 21.76 -5.71
CA TYR A 252 12.62 22.44 -5.16
C TYR A 252 12.89 23.87 -4.74
N GLN A 253 11.80 24.63 -4.61
CA GLN A 253 11.80 25.97 -4.00
C GLN A 253 10.56 26.18 -3.15
N VAL A 254 10.72 26.90 -2.02
CA VAL A 254 9.65 27.22 -1.07
C VAL A 254 9.69 28.69 -0.70
N ILE A 255 8.51 29.32 -0.67
CA ILE A 255 8.29 30.63 -0.02
C ILE A 255 7.19 30.52 1.02
N ILE A 256 7.22 31.39 2.01
CA ILE A 256 6.26 31.41 3.10
C ILE A 256 5.79 32.86 3.32
N PRO A 257 4.49 33.16 3.13
CA PRO A 257 3.97 34.50 3.48
C PRO A 257 4.20 34.80 4.96
N GLN A 258 4.66 36.00 5.27
CA GLN A 258 5.08 36.37 6.64
C GLN A 258 3.93 36.42 7.65
N ARG A 259 2.69 36.49 7.16
CA ARG A 259 1.48 36.56 8.00
C ARG A 259 0.42 35.61 7.45
N PRO A 260 -0.50 35.12 8.29
CA PRO A 260 -1.66 34.37 7.82
C PRO A 260 -2.38 35.07 6.68
N LEU A 261 -2.82 34.29 5.70
CA LEU A 261 -3.58 34.74 4.54
C LEU A 261 -5.03 35.08 4.94
N ALA A 262 -5.68 35.95 4.20
CA ALA A 262 -7.10 36.22 4.40
C ALA A 262 -7.94 34.99 3.96
N ALA A 263 -9.01 34.72 4.68
CA ALA A 263 -9.90 33.60 4.37
C ALA A 263 -10.73 33.84 3.10
N GLY A 264 -11.04 32.78 2.34
CA GLY A 264 -11.84 32.84 1.12
C GLY A 264 -11.27 33.73 0.02
N THR A 265 -9.96 33.95 0.03
CA THR A 265 -9.29 34.92 -0.82
C THR A 265 -8.45 34.21 -1.88
N THR A 266 -8.57 34.63 -3.15
CA THR A 266 -7.74 34.15 -4.25
C THR A 266 -6.46 35.01 -4.33
N TYR A 267 -5.32 34.31 -4.28
CA TYR A 267 -4.00 34.89 -4.41
C TYR A 267 -3.37 34.50 -5.72
N HIS A 268 -2.70 35.44 -6.39
CA HIS A 268 -1.85 35.18 -7.54
C HIS A 268 -0.41 34.93 -7.07
N VAL A 269 0.21 33.89 -7.58
CA VAL A 269 1.59 33.50 -7.24
C VAL A 269 2.44 33.51 -8.49
N ARG A 270 3.64 34.08 -8.39
CA ARG A 270 4.66 34.02 -9.43
C ARG A 270 5.99 33.58 -8.85
N PHE A 271 6.61 32.59 -9.49
CA PHE A 271 7.97 32.15 -9.22
C PHE A 271 8.81 32.30 -10.48
N ASP A 272 9.82 33.15 -10.46
CA ASP A 272 10.88 33.21 -11.46
C ASP A 272 12.05 32.37 -11.00
N ILE A 273 12.26 31.25 -11.67
CA ILE A 273 13.18 30.19 -11.27
C ILE A 273 14.18 29.94 -12.37
N ASN A 274 15.45 29.77 -12.00
CA ASN A 274 16.46 29.24 -12.89
C ASN A 274 16.45 27.71 -12.75
N VAL A 275 16.19 26.99 -13.85
CA VAL A 275 16.23 25.54 -13.94
C VAL A 275 17.37 25.16 -14.87
N ASN A 276 18.45 24.58 -14.34
CA ASN A 276 19.66 24.20 -15.11
C ASN A 276 20.24 25.32 -16.00
N GLY A 277 20.20 26.57 -15.53
CA GLY A 277 20.68 27.72 -16.29
C GLY A 277 19.61 28.42 -17.14
N GLN A 278 18.42 27.86 -17.29
CA GLN A 278 17.32 28.45 -18.03
C GLN A 278 16.31 29.12 -17.09
N MET A 279 15.86 30.33 -17.45
CA MET A 279 14.83 31.03 -16.70
C MET A 279 13.46 30.47 -17.06
N VAL A 280 12.68 30.09 -16.04
CA VAL A 280 11.32 29.60 -16.13
C VAL A 280 10.45 30.41 -15.17
N THR A 281 9.34 30.92 -15.67
CA THR A 281 8.33 31.58 -14.85
C THR A 281 7.15 30.62 -14.62
N ASN A 282 6.82 30.37 -13.35
CA ASN A 282 5.63 29.65 -12.94
C ASN A 282 4.65 30.64 -12.34
N GLU A 283 3.47 30.78 -12.95
CA GLU A 283 2.39 31.64 -12.45
C GLU A 283 1.13 30.79 -12.26
N TRP A 284 0.41 31.05 -11.17
CA TRP A 284 -0.87 30.40 -10.88
C TRP A 284 -1.64 31.12 -9.79
N ASP A 285 -2.94 30.81 -9.71
CA ASP A 285 -3.82 31.28 -8.64
C ASP A 285 -4.18 30.13 -7.72
N PHE A 286 -4.41 30.42 -6.43
CA PHE A 286 -5.03 29.52 -5.47
C PHE A 286 -5.99 30.30 -4.56
N THR A 287 -6.97 29.62 -3.94
CA THR A 287 -7.93 30.25 -3.05
C THR A 287 -7.85 29.65 -1.65
N THR A 288 -7.75 30.50 -0.64
CA THR A 288 -7.75 30.06 0.76
C THR A 288 -9.15 29.59 1.21
N ALA A 289 -9.18 28.78 2.28
CA ALA A 289 -10.42 28.40 2.94
C ALA A 289 -11.18 29.62 3.46
N GLY A 290 -12.51 29.68 3.23
CA GLY A 290 -13.40 30.70 3.77
C GLY A 290 -13.88 30.35 5.17
N THR A 291 -14.36 31.34 5.92
CA THR A 291 -15.07 31.10 7.19
C THR A 291 -16.43 30.46 6.88
N GLY A 292 -16.58 29.16 7.12
CA GLY A 292 -17.84 28.42 7.03
C GLY A 292 -18.05 27.55 5.80
N ALA A 293 -17.14 27.51 4.83
CA ALA A 293 -17.19 26.51 3.76
C ALA A 293 -15.99 25.57 3.90
N VAL A 294 -16.24 24.36 4.29
CA VAL A 294 -15.35 23.25 3.96
C VAL A 294 -15.47 23.10 2.44
N VAL A 295 -14.53 23.69 1.68
CA VAL A 295 -14.45 23.40 0.25
C VAL A 295 -14.00 21.95 0.17
N ALA A 296 -14.92 21.09 -0.26
CA ALA A 296 -14.60 19.71 -0.51
C ALA A 296 -13.36 19.63 -1.44
N PRO A 297 -12.40 18.75 -1.18
CA PRO A 297 -11.33 18.51 -2.13
C PRO A 297 -11.92 18.21 -3.51
N PRO A 298 -11.17 18.45 -4.60
CA PRO A 298 -11.67 18.12 -5.93
C PRO A 298 -12.17 16.68 -5.94
N PRO A 299 -13.27 16.40 -6.67
CA PRO A 299 -13.86 15.08 -6.66
C PRO A 299 -12.81 14.03 -7.00
N SER A 300 -12.52 13.15 -6.05
CA SER A 300 -11.53 12.07 -6.20
C SER A 300 -12.26 10.74 -6.36
N PHE A 301 -11.69 9.86 -7.19
CA PHE A 301 -12.20 8.51 -7.42
C PHE A 301 -11.34 7.50 -6.67
N HIS A 302 -11.94 6.88 -5.65
CA HIS A 302 -11.29 5.88 -4.80
C HIS A 302 -12.20 4.69 -4.57
N ALA A 303 -11.60 3.51 -4.38
CA ALA A 303 -12.33 2.28 -4.13
C ALA A 303 -11.63 1.39 -3.10
N ALA A 304 -12.40 0.86 -2.16
CA ALA A 304 -11.93 -0.17 -1.23
C ALA A 304 -12.65 -1.50 -1.53
N PHE A 305 -11.89 -2.57 -1.59
CA PHE A 305 -12.45 -3.91 -1.77
C PHE A 305 -13.39 -4.27 -0.62
N GLN A 306 -14.55 -4.86 -0.93
CA GLN A 306 -15.48 -5.33 0.07
C GLN A 306 -15.71 -6.84 0.02
N SER A 307 -16.00 -7.38 -1.15
CA SER A 307 -16.29 -8.80 -1.28
C SER A 307 -16.22 -9.25 -2.74
N GLN A 308 -16.10 -10.54 -2.93
CA GLN A 308 -16.19 -11.18 -4.25
C GLN A 308 -16.87 -12.55 -4.15
N SER A 309 -17.30 -13.05 -5.30
CA SER A 309 -17.74 -14.44 -5.45
C SER A 309 -16.62 -15.40 -5.05
N PRO A 310 -16.94 -16.59 -4.52
CA PRO A 310 -15.96 -17.66 -4.34
C PRO A 310 -15.25 -18.00 -5.65
N TRP A 311 -14.03 -18.47 -5.56
CA TRP A 311 -13.25 -18.91 -6.73
C TRP A 311 -13.84 -20.18 -7.33
N PRO A 312 -14.29 -20.14 -8.60
CA PRO A 312 -14.98 -21.27 -9.19
C PRO A 312 -14.02 -22.31 -9.78
N THR A 313 -14.45 -23.56 -9.73
CA THR A 313 -13.92 -24.64 -10.59
C THR A 313 -14.93 -24.89 -11.71
N LEU A 314 -14.49 -24.80 -12.94
CA LEU A 314 -15.34 -24.87 -14.14
C LEU A 314 -14.86 -25.92 -15.11
N VAL A 315 -15.80 -26.55 -15.80
CA VAL A 315 -15.48 -27.39 -16.96
C VAL A 315 -14.92 -26.49 -18.09
N PRO A 316 -13.84 -26.89 -18.79
CA PRO A 316 -13.29 -26.14 -19.90
C PRO A 316 -14.36 -25.66 -20.90
N GLY A 317 -14.32 -24.38 -21.26
CA GLY A 317 -15.26 -23.75 -22.19
C GLY A 317 -16.61 -23.35 -21.59
N THR A 318 -16.92 -23.70 -20.36
CA THR A 318 -18.15 -23.23 -19.68
C THR A 318 -17.98 -21.83 -19.10
N SER A 319 -19.08 -21.11 -18.95
CA SER A 319 -19.10 -19.74 -18.41
C SER A 319 -20.02 -19.66 -17.21
N ILE A 320 -19.62 -18.78 -16.24
CA ILE A 320 -20.49 -18.41 -15.12
C ILE A 320 -20.43 -16.90 -14.85
N PRO A 321 -21.46 -16.31 -14.26
CA PRO A 321 -21.41 -14.96 -13.71
C PRO A 321 -20.67 -14.94 -12.37
N LEU A 322 -19.80 -13.93 -12.21
CA LEU A 322 -19.07 -13.62 -10.99
C LEU A 322 -19.31 -12.18 -10.60
N THR A 323 -19.20 -11.89 -9.33
CA THR A 323 -19.44 -10.55 -8.79
C THR A 323 -18.26 -10.13 -7.91
N VAL A 324 -17.84 -8.87 -8.06
CA VAL A 324 -16.89 -8.21 -7.17
C VAL A 324 -17.50 -6.90 -6.71
N ARG A 325 -17.32 -6.53 -5.45
CA ARG A 325 -17.89 -5.33 -4.86
C ARG A 325 -16.80 -4.44 -4.30
N PHE A 326 -16.91 -3.14 -4.58
CA PHE A 326 -16.04 -2.11 -4.05
C PHE A 326 -16.85 -0.97 -3.43
N LEU A 327 -16.43 -0.52 -2.27
CA LEU A 327 -16.92 0.70 -1.64
C LEU A 327 -16.33 1.91 -2.36
N ASN A 328 -17.14 2.89 -2.72
CA ASN A 328 -16.66 4.19 -3.15
C ASN A 328 -16.15 4.97 -1.92
N THR A 329 -14.84 5.02 -1.74
CA THR A 329 -14.17 5.76 -0.66
C THR A 329 -13.72 7.15 -1.10
N GLY A 330 -13.96 7.52 -2.37
CA GLY A 330 -13.68 8.83 -2.91
C GLY A 330 -14.72 9.88 -2.54
N THR A 331 -14.54 11.09 -3.05
CA THR A 331 -15.49 12.19 -2.93
C THR A 331 -16.33 12.37 -4.20
N ALA A 332 -15.94 11.71 -5.30
CA ALA A 332 -16.69 11.71 -6.56
C ALA A 332 -17.72 10.58 -6.61
N THR A 333 -18.90 10.87 -7.12
CA THR A 333 -19.90 9.84 -7.45
C THR A 333 -19.48 9.14 -8.75
N TRP A 334 -19.45 7.79 -8.73
CA TRP A 334 -19.34 7.01 -9.96
C TRP A 334 -20.70 7.04 -10.69
N GLN A 335 -20.68 7.31 -12.00
CA GLN A 335 -21.90 7.47 -12.78
C GLN A 335 -21.81 6.64 -14.05
N GLN A 336 -22.63 5.61 -14.17
CA GLN A 336 -22.69 4.74 -15.34
C GLN A 336 -23.07 5.55 -16.60
N GLY A 337 -22.39 5.29 -17.70
CA GLY A 337 -22.65 5.95 -18.99
C GLY A 337 -22.12 7.39 -19.10
N VAL A 338 -21.46 7.92 -18.05
CA VAL A 338 -20.88 9.27 -18.08
C VAL A 338 -19.37 9.20 -18.26
N ALA A 339 -18.88 9.73 -19.36
CA ALA A 339 -17.44 9.78 -19.65
C ALA A 339 -16.67 10.49 -18.51
N GLY A 340 -15.56 9.90 -18.06
CA GLY A 340 -14.75 10.42 -16.96
C GLY A 340 -15.38 10.25 -15.56
N LYS A 341 -16.53 9.54 -15.45
CA LYS A 341 -17.17 9.23 -14.17
C LYS A 341 -17.63 7.77 -14.05
N GLN A 342 -17.64 7.02 -15.14
CA GLN A 342 -18.02 5.62 -15.13
C GLN A 342 -16.89 4.77 -14.52
N ALA A 343 -17.20 4.07 -13.44
CA ALA A 343 -16.31 3.07 -12.87
C ALA A 343 -16.45 1.75 -13.64
N ASN A 344 -15.32 1.26 -14.14
CA ASN A 344 -15.20 -0.04 -14.77
C ASN A 344 -14.31 -0.96 -13.93
N LEU A 345 -14.59 -2.26 -13.96
CA LEU A 345 -13.68 -3.27 -13.42
C LEU A 345 -12.69 -3.65 -14.52
N GLY A 346 -11.42 -3.31 -14.33
CA GLY A 346 -10.35 -3.60 -15.28
C GLY A 346 -9.43 -4.73 -14.82
N LEU A 347 -8.74 -5.33 -15.78
CA LEU A 347 -7.58 -6.18 -15.51
C LEU A 347 -6.39 -5.28 -15.15
N ASN A 348 -5.85 -5.45 -13.97
CA ASN A 348 -4.74 -4.63 -13.48
C ASN A 348 -3.55 -4.69 -14.46
N GLY A 349 -2.95 -3.52 -14.75
CA GLY A 349 -1.88 -3.39 -15.73
C GLY A 349 -2.34 -3.50 -17.20
N ASP A 350 -3.64 -3.38 -17.48
CA ASP A 350 -4.23 -3.42 -18.82
C ASP A 350 -3.87 -4.68 -19.65
N THR A 351 -3.60 -5.80 -18.97
CA THR A 351 -3.23 -7.05 -19.63
C THR A 351 -4.33 -7.58 -20.54
N LEU A 352 -3.96 -8.06 -21.74
CA LEU A 352 -4.85 -8.72 -22.69
C LEU A 352 -4.74 -10.26 -22.65
N ALA A 353 -3.88 -10.80 -21.78
CA ALA A 353 -3.55 -12.23 -21.75
C ALA A 353 -4.79 -13.11 -21.54
N PHE A 354 -5.73 -12.69 -20.70
CA PHE A 354 -6.92 -13.47 -20.37
C PHE A 354 -7.95 -13.48 -21.50
N ALA A 355 -8.09 -12.38 -22.23
CA ALA A 355 -8.90 -12.36 -23.45
C ALA A 355 -8.31 -13.27 -24.54
N ALA A 356 -6.98 -13.30 -24.68
CA ALA A 356 -6.28 -14.21 -25.60
C ALA A 356 -6.50 -15.70 -25.24
N LEU A 357 -6.79 -16.01 -23.99
CA LEU A 357 -7.17 -17.35 -23.52
C LEU A 357 -8.67 -17.65 -23.71
N GLY A 358 -9.45 -16.71 -24.28
CA GLY A 358 -10.89 -16.84 -24.47
C GLY A 358 -11.72 -16.73 -23.20
N MET A 359 -11.17 -16.13 -22.13
CA MET A 359 -11.87 -16.01 -20.85
C MET A 359 -12.91 -14.87 -20.85
N ASN A 360 -12.82 -13.95 -21.80
CA ASN A 360 -13.74 -12.81 -21.93
C ASN A 360 -15.08 -13.28 -22.52
N ASP A 361 -16.11 -13.27 -21.68
CA ASP A 361 -17.48 -13.61 -22.07
C ASP A 361 -18.41 -12.42 -21.80
N GLY A 362 -18.69 -11.64 -22.85
CA GLY A 362 -19.51 -10.43 -22.76
C GLY A 362 -18.86 -9.27 -21.99
N TRP A 363 -17.52 -9.23 -21.88
CA TRP A 363 -16.80 -8.09 -21.27
C TRP A 363 -16.97 -6.82 -22.10
N LEU A 364 -16.84 -5.65 -21.47
CA LEU A 364 -16.90 -4.36 -22.15
C LEU A 364 -15.78 -4.19 -23.19
N SER A 365 -14.60 -4.73 -22.91
CA SER A 365 -13.47 -4.82 -23.83
C SER A 365 -12.56 -6.01 -23.43
N ALA A 366 -11.45 -6.19 -24.14
CA ALA A 366 -10.51 -7.27 -23.83
C ALA A 366 -9.89 -7.20 -22.41
N ASN A 367 -9.94 -6.03 -21.76
CA ASN A 367 -9.37 -5.78 -20.43
C ASN A 367 -10.31 -4.98 -19.50
N ARG A 368 -11.58 -4.83 -19.87
CA ARG A 368 -12.64 -4.24 -19.02
C ARG A 368 -13.77 -5.24 -18.89
N LEU A 369 -13.96 -5.76 -17.68
CA LEU A 369 -14.88 -6.87 -17.42
C LEU A 369 -16.33 -6.38 -17.34
N ALA A 370 -16.58 -5.35 -16.55
CA ALA A 370 -17.91 -4.79 -16.32
C ALA A 370 -17.85 -3.33 -15.86
N THR A 371 -18.98 -2.64 -15.96
CA THR A 371 -19.25 -1.41 -15.18
C THR A 371 -20.10 -1.76 -13.96
N THR A 372 -20.34 -0.79 -13.08
CA THR A 372 -21.21 -0.97 -11.92
C THR A 372 -22.65 -1.32 -12.34
N ALA A 373 -23.31 -2.18 -11.58
CA ALA A 373 -24.73 -2.48 -11.78
C ALA A 373 -25.62 -1.29 -11.38
N GLU A 374 -25.16 -0.50 -10.43
CA GLU A 374 -25.82 0.72 -9.97
C GLU A 374 -25.59 1.85 -10.97
N ALA A 375 -26.65 2.59 -11.32
CA ALA A 375 -26.52 3.76 -12.21
C ALA A 375 -25.63 4.85 -11.61
N THR A 376 -25.63 4.96 -10.27
CA THR A 376 -24.79 5.87 -9.51
C THR A 376 -24.31 5.20 -8.24
N VAL A 377 -23.04 5.43 -7.87
CA VAL A 377 -22.43 4.99 -6.63
C VAL A 377 -21.85 6.22 -5.94
N ALA A 378 -22.58 6.80 -5.00
CA ALA A 378 -22.12 7.97 -4.27
C ALA A 378 -21.01 7.60 -3.27
N PRO A 379 -20.24 8.57 -2.74
CA PRO A 379 -19.31 8.37 -1.64
C PRO A 379 -19.95 7.59 -0.49
N GLY A 380 -19.24 6.58 0.01
CA GLY A 380 -19.72 5.66 1.06
C GLY A 380 -20.71 4.59 0.58
N GLN A 381 -21.05 4.54 -0.70
CA GLN A 381 -21.88 3.48 -1.28
C GLN A 381 -21.03 2.41 -1.97
N THR A 382 -21.60 1.22 -2.09
CA THR A 382 -20.93 0.07 -2.72
C THR A 382 -21.37 -0.06 -4.17
N GLY A 383 -20.40 -0.13 -5.08
CA GLY A 383 -20.57 -0.49 -6.49
C GLY A 383 -20.40 -2.00 -6.69
N THR A 384 -21.30 -2.60 -7.44
CA THR A 384 -21.33 -4.02 -7.75
C THR A 384 -20.94 -4.22 -9.22
N PHE A 385 -19.87 -4.99 -9.45
CA PHE A 385 -19.42 -5.36 -10.78
C PHE A 385 -19.73 -6.83 -11.03
N THR A 386 -20.63 -7.10 -11.99
CA THR A 386 -20.98 -8.46 -12.37
C THR A 386 -20.50 -8.71 -13.80
N PHE A 387 -19.78 -9.77 -14.00
CA PHE A 387 -19.20 -10.17 -15.28
C PHE A 387 -19.22 -11.68 -15.44
N ASN A 388 -19.29 -12.16 -16.68
CA ASN A 388 -19.10 -13.58 -16.95
C ASN A 388 -17.63 -13.88 -17.20
N VAL A 389 -17.22 -15.06 -16.81
CA VAL A 389 -15.90 -15.59 -17.14
C VAL A 389 -16.08 -16.96 -17.77
N ARG A 390 -15.37 -17.20 -18.88
CA ARG A 390 -15.31 -18.50 -19.53
C ARG A 390 -14.04 -19.23 -19.10
N ALA A 391 -14.16 -20.49 -18.67
CA ALA A 391 -13.00 -21.31 -18.39
C ALA A 391 -12.19 -21.56 -19.67
N PRO A 392 -10.88 -21.34 -19.66
CA PRO A 392 -10.03 -21.72 -20.79
C PRO A 392 -10.18 -23.20 -21.14
N THR A 393 -10.02 -23.52 -22.42
CA THR A 393 -10.09 -24.92 -22.90
C THR A 393 -8.96 -25.81 -22.39
N ARG A 394 -7.83 -25.19 -22.02
CA ARG A 394 -6.73 -25.89 -21.35
C ARG A 394 -7.00 -25.93 -19.85
N PRO A 395 -7.03 -27.12 -19.23
CA PRO A 395 -7.10 -27.23 -17.77
C PRO A 395 -5.95 -26.49 -17.08
N GLY A 396 -6.25 -25.86 -15.95
CA GLY A 396 -5.26 -25.08 -15.19
C GLY A 396 -5.90 -24.08 -14.26
N THR A 397 -5.06 -23.37 -13.52
CA THR A 397 -5.46 -22.28 -12.61
C THR A 397 -5.08 -20.94 -13.21
N TYR A 398 -6.05 -20.04 -13.27
CA TYR A 398 -5.92 -18.72 -13.90
C TYR A 398 -6.29 -17.64 -12.89
N SER A 399 -5.36 -16.77 -12.57
CA SER A 399 -5.57 -15.68 -11.60
C SER A 399 -5.72 -14.35 -12.34
N LEU A 400 -6.94 -13.80 -12.36
CA LEU A 400 -7.27 -12.52 -12.98
C LEU A 400 -7.05 -11.40 -11.96
N PRO A 401 -6.04 -10.53 -12.13
CA PRO A 401 -5.83 -9.39 -11.25
C PRO A 401 -6.87 -8.32 -11.57
N LEU A 402 -7.65 -7.91 -10.59
CA LEU A 402 -8.80 -7.02 -10.76
C LEU A 402 -8.57 -5.68 -10.06
N ARG A 403 -8.91 -4.59 -10.76
CA ARG A 403 -8.79 -3.24 -10.21
C ARG A 403 -9.87 -2.33 -10.81
N PRO A 404 -10.56 -1.50 -10.00
CA PRO A 404 -11.47 -0.50 -10.52
C PRO A 404 -10.73 0.63 -11.22
N VAL A 405 -11.35 1.18 -12.27
CA VAL A 405 -10.77 2.25 -13.10
C VAL A 405 -11.86 3.21 -13.58
N ILE A 406 -11.55 4.49 -13.64
CA ILE A 406 -12.27 5.49 -14.42
C ILE A 406 -11.45 5.72 -15.69
N ASP A 407 -11.91 5.17 -16.79
CA ASP A 407 -11.15 5.21 -18.04
C ASP A 407 -10.85 6.64 -18.49
N GLY A 408 -9.60 6.88 -18.87
CA GLY A 408 -9.08 8.19 -19.25
C GLY A 408 -8.84 9.15 -18.08
N VAL A 409 -9.11 8.74 -16.83
CA VAL A 409 -8.94 9.59 -15.64
C VAL A 409 -7.98 8.96 -14.65
N THR A 410 -8.32 7.81 -14.05
CA THR A 410 -7.47 7.18 -13.03
C THR A 410 -7.78 5.70 -12.83
N TRP A 411 -6.76 4.92 -12.48
CA TRP A 411 -6.90 3.65 -11.79
C TRP A 411 -7.10 3.93 -10.30
N MET A 412 -8.13 3.34 -9.70
CA MET A 412 -8.35 3.43 -8.25
C MET A 412 -7.34 2.55 -7.52
N GLU A 413 -7.50 2.29 -6.23
CA GLU A 413 -6.52 1.56 -5.43
C GLU A 413 -6.26 0.15 -5.95
N ASP A 414 -5.00 -0.24 -5.96
CA ASP A 414 -4.60 -1.63 -6.13
C ASP A 414 -4.66 -2.33 -4.77
N SER A 415 -5.80 -2.93 -4.47
CA SER A 415 -6.03 -3.67 -3.23
C SER A 415 -5.57 -5.13 -3.33
N GLY A 416 -4.79 -5.49 -4.35
CA GLY A 416 -4.34 -6.87 -4.57
C GLY A 416 -5.49 -7.85 -4.85
N VAL A 417 -6.62 -7.37 -5.36
CA VAL A 417 -7.80 -8.20 -5.62
C VAL A 417 -7.58 -9.05 -6.87
N PHE A 418 -7.82 -10.32 -6.76
CA PHE A 418 -7.77 -11.23 -7.91
C PHE A 418 -8.87 -12.28 -7.82
N MET A 419 -9.35 -12.73 -8.97
CA MET A 419 -10.29 -13.82 -9.12
C MET A 419 -9.57 -15.04 -9.68
N VAL A 420 -9.56 -16.14 -8.94
CA VAL A 420 -8.98 -17.40 -9.41
C VAL A 420 -10.05 -18.25 -10.08
N ILE A 421 -9.77 -18.66 -11.31
CA ILE A 421 -10.59 -19.58 -12.08
C ILE A 421 -9.82 -20.89 -12.24
N VAL A 422 -10.37 -21.98 -11.75
CA VAL A 422 -9.83 -23.32 -12.02
C VAL A 422 -10.61 -23.91 -13.19
N SER A 423 -9.93 -24.10 -14.33
CA SER A 423 -10.47 -24.86 -15.45
C SER A 423 -10.11 -26.33 -15.27
N SER A 424 -11.10 -27.18 -15.06
CA SER A 424 -10.91 -28.63 -14.82
C SER A 424 -11.98 -29.43 -15.56
N ASP A 425 -11.56 -30.49 -16.20
CA ASP A 425 -12.47 -31.43 -16.90
C ASP A 425 -13.22 -32.38 -15.95
N GLY A 426 -13.12 -32.12 -14.64
CA GLY A 426 -13.70 -32.99 -13.61
C GLY A 426 -12.82 -34.17 -13.25
N SER A 427 -11.64 -34.32 -13.88
CA SER A 427 -10.75 -35.46 -13.65
C SER A 427 -10.13 -35.42 -12.26
N TYR A 428 -9.62 -34.23 -11.85
CA TYR A 428 -8.88 -34.10 -10.60
C TYR A 428 -9.54 -33.06 -9.69
N HIS A 429 -10.22 -33.55 -8.65
CA HIS A 429 -10.85 -32.75 -7.61
C HIS A 429 -10.48 -33.32 -6.24
N SER A 430 -10.39 -32.46 -5.24
CA SER A 430 -10.15 -32.84 -3.87
C SER A 430 -11.19 -32.27 -2.93
N ARG A 431 -11.39 -32.92 -1.79
CA ARG A 431 -12.18 -32.40 -0.67
C ARG A 431 -11.42 -32.70 0.63
N TRP A 432 -11.17 -31.67 1.41
CA TRP A 432 -10.56 -31.85 2.72
C TRP A 432 -11.45 -32.69 3.63
N THR A 433 -10.82 -33.59 4.39
CA THR A 433 -11.55 -34.50 5.29
C THR A 433 -11.04 -34.46 6.72
N ALA A 434 -9.74 -34.32 6.92
CA ALA A 434 -9.15 -34.32 8.26
C ALA A 434 -7.72 -33.75 8.26
N GLN A 435 -7.27 -33.31 9.42
CA GLN A 435 -5.87 -33.00 9.67
C GLN A 435 -5.48 -33.25 11.14
N SER A 436 -4.18 -33.40 11.38
CA SER A 436 -3.59 -33.41 12.73
C SER A 436 -3.86 -32.08 13.46
N PRO A 437 -3.95 -32.10 14.80
CA PRO A 437 -3.97 -30.88 15.59
C PRO A 437 -2.75 -29.99 15.29
N TYR A 438 -2.93 -28.70 15.40
CA TYR A 438 -1.85 -27.75 15.18
C TYR A 438 -0.73 -27.92 16.23
N PRO A 439 0.54 -28.03 15.82
CA PRO A 439 1.64 -28.27 16.76
C PRO A 439 2.01 -26.98 17.50
N THR A 440 2.30 -27.15 18.80
CA THR A 440 3.06 -26.16 19.59
C THR A 440 4.47 -26.70 19.78
N LEU A 441 5.48 -25.95 19.35
CA LEU A 441 6.88 -26.36 19.32
C LEU A 441 7.77 -25.32 20.01
N ARG A 442 8.90 -25.76 20.55
CA ARG A 442 9.96 -24.82 20.94
C ARG A 442 10.73 -24.36 19.71
N ALA A 443 11.35 -23.19 19.80
CA ALA A 443 12.23 -22.68 18.76
C ALA A 443 13.27 -23.74 18.33
N GLY A 444 13.37 -24.00 17.03
CA GLY A 444 14.26 -25.02 16.44
C GLY A 444 13.80 -26.47 16.59
N GLN A 445 12.73 -26.77 17.30
CA GLN A 445 12.21 -28.13 17.48
C GLN A 445 11.52 -28.63 16.20
N THR A 446 11.68 -29.91 15.91
CA THR A 446 10.94 -30.61 14.84
C THR A 446 9.65 -31.20 15.41
N SER A 447 8.55 -31.10 14.66
CA SER A 447 7.25 -31.67 15.05
C SER A 447 7.27 -33.20 15.06
N ALA A 448 6.31 -33.77 15.76
CA ALA A 448 5.88 -35.14 15.43
C ALA A 448 5.40 -35.21 13.98
N SER A 449 5.17 -36.43 13.47
CA SER A 449 4.57 -36.60 12.15
C SER A 449 3.16 -36.02 12.13
N LEU A 450 2.91 -35.12 11.19
CA LEU A 450 1.63 -34.46 10.94
C LEU A 450 0.98 -35.08 9.71
N THR A 451 -0.34 -35.07 9.67
CA THR A 451 -1.11 -35.57 8.55
C THR A 451 -2.20 -34.59 8.12
N ILE A 452 -2.43 -34.53 6.81
CA ILE A 452 -3.62 -33.90 6.21
C ILE A 452 -4.21 -34.89 5.24
N THR A 453 -5.52 -35.05 5.24
CA THR A 453 -6.23 -36.03 4.42
C THR A 453 -7.24 -35.35 3.51
N TYR A 454 -7.23 -35.71 2.23
CA TYR A 454 -8.18 -35.26 1.23
C TYR A 454 -8.84 -36.45 0.54
N ALA A 455 -10.15 -36.39 0.34
CA ALA A 455 -10.85 -37.30 -0.53
C ALA A 455 -10.67 -36.93 -2.00
N ASN A 456 -10.47 -37.88 -2.87
CA ASN A 456 -10.55 -37.69 -4.32
C ASN A 456 -12.02 -37.51 -4.73
N ALA A 457 -12.40 -36.26 -4.98
CA ALA A 457 -13.74 -35.87 -5.40
C ALA A 457 -13.89 -35.84 -6.94
N GLY A 458 -12.80 -36.10 -7.68
CA GLY A 458 -12.77 -36.16 -9.14
C GLY A 458 -13.07 -37.57 -9.69
N THR A 459 -12.96 -37.71 -11.03
CA THR A 459 -13.18 -38.95 -11.75
C THR A 459 -11.88 -39.69 -12.09
N ALA A 460 -10.74 -39.01 -12.05
CA ALA A 460 -9.43 -39.61 -12.31
C ALA A 460 -8.80 -40.18 -11.05
N THR A 461 -8.15 -41.34 -11.17
CA THR A 461 -7.37 -41.94 -10.09
C THR A 461 -6.03 -41.20 -9.93
N TRP A 462 -5.71 -40.79 -8.73
CA TRP A 462 -4.37 -40.27 -8.38
C TRP A 462 -3.41 -41.46 -8.25
N VAL A 463 -2.24 -41.36 -8.87
CA VAL A 463 -1.28 -42.47 -8.93
C VAL A 463 0.10 -41.96 -8.50
N LYS A 464 0.57 -42.45 -7.36
CA LYS A 464 1.89 -42.11 -6.80
C LYS A 464 3.01 -42.47 -7.75
N GLY A 465 4.00 -41.56 -7.93
CA GLY A 465 5.14 -41.77 -8.81
C GLY A 465 4.86 -41.60 -10.30
N VAL A 466 3.64 -41.21 -10.69
CA VAL A 466 3.29 -40.97 -12.10
C VAL A 466 3.10 -39.46 -12.34
N LEU A 467 3.98 -38.87 -13.15
CA LEU A 467 3.90 -37.48 -13.53
C LEU A 467 2.53 -37.15 -14.15
N GLY A 468 1.91 -36.04 -13.72
CA GLY A 468 0.58 -35.64 -14.16
C GLY A 468 -0.57 -36.43 -13.54
N ARG A 469 -0.28 -37.34 -12.58
CA ARG A 469 -1.28 -38.15 -11.86
C ARG A 469 -1.01 -38.27 -10.36
N GLU A 470 0.17 -37.91 -9.90
CA GLU A 470 0.55 -37.92 -8.48
C GLU A 470 0.00 -36.68 -7.76
N ALA A 471 -0.75 -36.92 -6.69
CA ALA A 471 -1.19 -35.82 -5.84
C ALA A 471 -0.11 -35.45 -4.81
N ARG A 472 0.17 -34.16 -4.74
CA ARG A 472 1.07 -33.56 -3.75
C ARG A 472 0.33 -32.54 -2.92
N LEU A 473 0.79 -32.35 -1.69
CA LEU A 473 0.35 -31.24 -0.85
C LEU A 473 1.31 -30.06 -1.09
N GLY A 474 0.83 -29.03 -1.74
CA GLY A 474 1.59 -27.83 -2.06
C GLY A 474 1.29 -26.67 -1.11
N ILE A 475 2.23 -25.75 -0.99
CA ILE A 475 1.98 -24.43 -0.40
C ILE A 475 1.26 -23.58 -1.46
N ASN A 476 0.11 -23.02 -1.09
CA ASN A 476 -0.74 -22.29 -2.03
C ASN A 476 0.05 -21.19 -2.77
N LEU A 477 -0.27 -21.00 -4.06
CA LEU A 477 0.40 -20.05 -4.97
C LEU A 477 1.91 -20.30 -5.16
N ASP A 478 2.38 -21.53 -4.92
CA ASP A 478 3.81 -21.91 -5.04
C ASP A 478 4.74 -21.09 -4.13
N ASP A 479 4.21 -20.56 -3.01
CA ASP A 479 4.97 -19.78 -2.05
C ASP A 479 6.15 -20.59 -1.48
N VAL A 480 7.35 -20.02 -1.52
CA VAL A 480 8.59 -20.61 -0.99
C VAL A 480 9.04 -19.99 0.33
N THR A 481 8.31 -19.00 0.84
CA THR A 481 8.63 -18.30 2.11
C THR A 481 8.81 -19.29 3.26
N TRP A 482 8.05 -20.38 3.25
CA TRP A 482 8.02 -21.39 4.30
C TRP A 482 8.99 -22.56 4.08
N ALA A 483 9.83 -22.52 3.04
CA ALA A 483 10.75 -23.61 2.71
C ALA A 483 11.68 -24.00 3.87
N SER A 484 12.08 -23.04 4.69
CA SER A 484 12.96 -23.26 5.85
C SER A 484 12.32 -24.08 6.98
N LEU A 485 10.98 -24.21 6.99
CA LEU A 485 10.26 -25.03 7.95
C LEU A 485 10.19 -26.51 7.50
N GLY A 486 10.55 -26.80 6.24
CA GLY A 486 10.46 -28.13 5.67
C GLY A 486 11.44 -29.13 6.29
N VAL A 487 10.92 -30.30 6.70
CA VAL A 487 11.73 -31.45 7.09
C VAL A 487 11.49 -32.56 6.08
N ASN A 488 12.48 -32.79 5.22
CA ASN A 488 12.40 -33.79 4.14
C ASN A 488 11.21 -33.57 3.18
N TRP A 489 10.81 -32.32 2.95
CA TRP A 489 9.78 -32.04 1.95
C TRP A 489 10.26 -32.39 0.54
N PRO A 490 9.38 -32.90 -0.33
CA PRO A 490 9.74 -33.27 -1.71
C PRO A 490 10.32 -32.11 -2.52
N LEU A 491 9.80 -30.86 -2.32
CA LEU A 491 10.30 -29.61 -2.90
C LEU A 491 10.12 -28.48 -1.88
N GLN A 492 10.71 -27.32 -2.13
CA GLN A 492 10.63 -26.15 -1.25
C GLN A 492 9.18 -25.69 -0.96
N ASN A 493 8.28 -25.93 -1.91
CA ASN A 493 6.87 -25.59 -1.85
C ASN A 493 5.94 -26.81 -2.01
N ARG A 494 6.48 -28.04 -1.87
CA ARG A 494 5.72 -29.30 -1.83
C ARG A 494 6.00 -30.02 -0.53
N VAL A 495 5.01 -29.98 0.35
CA VAL A 495 5.14 -30.42 1.74
C VAL A 495 5.15 -31.95 1.85
N ALA A 496 4.31 -32.64 1.04
CA ALA A 496 4.20 -34.07 1.02
C ALA A 496 3.68 -34.60 -0.32
N ILE A 497 3.87 -35.90 -0.53
CA ILE A 497 3.24 -36.70 -1.59
C ILE A 497 2.21 -37.64 -0.93
N GLN A 498 1.12 -37.97 -1.63
CA GLN A 498 0.16 -38.95 -1.15
C GLN A 498 0.85 -40.23 -0.68
N THR A 499 0.42 -40.81 0.43
CA THR A 499 1.02 -42.06 0.96
C THR A 499 0.55 -43.28 0.20
N GLU A 500 -0.70 -43.29 -0.25
CA GLU A 500 -1.34 -44.37 -0.97
C GLU A 500 -0.78 -44.53 -2.40
N PRO A 501 -0.53 -45.75 -2.88
CA PRO A 501 -0.08 -46.00 -4.26
C PRO A 501 -1.07 -45.46 -5.29
N THR A 502 -2.36 -45.64 -5.01
CA THR A 502 -3.48 -45.18 -5.85
C THR A 502 -4.60 -44.66 -4.98
N VAL A 503 -5.28 -43.59 -5.44
CA VAL A 503 -6.47 -43.00 -4.79
C VAL A 503 -7.54 -42.83 -5.85
N GLY A 504 -8.45 -43.78 -5.94
CA GLY A 504 -9.59 -43.72 -6.87
C GLY A 504 -10.67 -42.74 -6.43
N PRO A 505 -11.65 -42.43 -7.30
CA PRO A 505 -12.80 -41.63 -6.96
C PRO A 505 -13.47 -42.05 -5.65
N GLY A 506 -13.72 -41.06 -4.76
CA GLY A 506 -14.31 -41.31 -3.44
C GLY A 506 -13.35 -41.85 -2.38
N GLN A 507 -12.14 -42.25 -2.73
CA GLN A 507 -11.12 -42.69 -1.78
C GLN A 507 -10.34 -41.50 -1.22
N SER A 508 -9.66 -41.69 -0.09
CA SER A 508 -8.87 -40.63 0.56
C SER A 508 -7.37 -40.85 0.39
N ALA A 509 -6.66 -39.72 0.17
CA ALA A 509 -5.22 -39.65 0.21
C ALA A 509 -4.76 -39.02 1.53
N THR A 510 -3.70 -39.58 2.11
CA THR A 510 -3.03 -39.06 3.29
C THR A 510 -1.70 -38.42 2.91
N PHE A 511 -1.48 -37.22 3.35
CA PHE A 511 -0.22 -36.48 3.19
C PHE A 511 0.45 -36.38 4.56
N THR A 512 1.62 -37.02 4.67
CA THR A 512 2.36 -37.10 5.93
C THR A 512 3.65 -36.31 5.85
N PHE A 513 3.91 -35.45 6.82
CA PHE A 513 5.05 -34.53 6.82
C PHE A 513 5.47 -34.11 8.24
N GLN A 514 6.58 -33.42 8.32
CA GLN A 514 7.06 -32.77 9.55
C GLN A 514 7.48 -31.33 9.24
N VAL A 515 7.47 -30.49 10.27
CA VAL A 515 7.96 -29.11 10.21
C VAL A 515 8.96 -28.86 11.33
N LYS A 516 9.93 -28.02 11.05
CA LYS A 516 10.89 -27.52 12.04
C LYS A 516 10.52 -26.09 12.40
N ALA A 517 10.31 -25.82 13.68
CA ALA A 517 10.03 -24.49 14.17
C ALA A 517 11.18 -23.52 13.85
N PRO A 518 10.92 -22.30 13.38
CA PRO A 518 11.93 -21.27 13.27
C PRO A 518 12.51 -20.89 14.65
N SER A 519 13.61 -20.14 14.64
CA SER A 519 14.26 -19.69 15.90
C SER A 519 13.46 -18.59 16.61
N THR A 520 12.60 -17.88 15.90
CA THR A 520 11.80 -16.80 16.46
C THR A 520 10.48 -17.33 16.99
N PRO A 521 10.10 -17.08 18.25
CA PRO A 521 8.77 -17.39 18.77
C PRO A 521 7.69 -16.62 18.02
N GLY A 522 6.52 -17.25 17.83
CA GLY A 522 5.41 -16.65 17.11
C GLY A 522 4.42 -17.69 16.60
N VAL A 523 3.40 -17.23 15.86
CA VAL A 523 2.41 -18.08 15.21
C VAL A 523 2.63 -18.00 13.69
N TYR A 524 2.80 -19.16 13.06
CA TYR A 524 3.11 -19.30 11.64
C TYR A 524 1.99 -20.07 10.96
N ALA A 525 1.32 -19.43 10.00
CA ALA A 525 0.19 -20.01 9.26
C ALA A 525 0.62 -20.31 7.82
N ILE A 526 0.65 -21.57 7.45
CA ILE A 526 1.03 -22.05 6.12
C ILE A 526 -0.22 -22.49 5.38
N HIS A 527 -0.59 -21.82 4.30
CA HIS A 527 -1.75 -22.18 3.48
C HIS A 527 -1.41 -23.35 2.57
N LEU A 528 -2.12 -24.45 2.72
CA LEU A 528 -1.85 -25.71 2.04
C LEU A 528 -2.99 -26.08 1.08
N ARG A 529 -2.63 -26.64 -0.08
CA ARG A 529 -3.55 -27.00 -1.14
C ARG A 529 -3.05 -28.21 -1.91
N PRO A 530 -3.91 -29.16 -2.28
CA PRO A 530 -3.49 -30.29 -3.12
C PRO A 530 -3.25 -29.86 -4.57
N VAL A 531 -2.30 -30.53 -5.23
CA VAL A 531 -1.91 -30.26 -6.61
C VAL A 531 -1.55 -31.55 -7.34
N ILE A 532 -1.93 -31.68 -8.60
CA ILE A 532 -1.38 -32.64 -9.56
C ILE A 532 -0.35 -31.90 -10.39
N GLU A 533 0.93 -32.25 -10.19
CA GLU A 533 2.04 -31.52 -10.81
C GLU A 533 1.93 -31.40 -12.33
N GLY A 534 2.08 -30.16 -12.84
CA GLY A 534 2.01 -29.88 -14.27
C GLY A 534 0.61 -30.02 -14.88
N THR A 535 -0.41 -30.31 -14.06
CA THR A 535 -1.78 -30.56 -14.52
C THR A 535 -2.75 -29.54 -13.92
N VAL A 536 -2.99 -29.58 -12.60
CA VAL A 536 -3.98 -28.71 -11.96
C VAL A 536 -3.73 -28.56 -10.46
N TRP A 537 -3.94 -27.35 -9.93
CA TRP A 537 -4.21 -27.15 -8.53
C TRP A 537 -5.68 -27.52 -8.25
N MET A 538 -5.90 -28.43 -7.31
CA MET A 538 -7.25 -28.82 -6.92
C MET A 538 -7.89 -27.73 -6.04
N GLU A 539 -8.98 -28.01 -5.33
CA GLU A 539 -9.75 -27.01 -4.62
C GLU A 539 -8.94 -26.28 -3.52
N ASP A 540 -9.16 -25.00 -3.40
CA ASP A 540 -8.71 -24.21 -2.26
C ASP A 540 -9.85 -24.18 -1.22
N GLU A 541 -9.72 -25.01 -0.20
CA GLU A 541 -10.71 -25.09 0.88
C GLU A 541 -10.25 -24.34 2.15
N GLY A 542 -9.24 -23.45 2.01
CA GLY A 542 -8.74 -22.65 3.12
C GLY A 542 -8.06 -23.50 4.21
N VAL A 543 -7.34 -24.54 3.81
CA VAL A 543 -6.67 -25.44 4.76
C VAL A 543 -5.31 -24.86 5.17
N PHE A 544 -5.14 -24.62 6.45
CA PHE A 544 -3.90 -24.10 7.02
C PHE A 544 -3.23 -25.12 7.94
N LEU A 545 -1.91 -25.11 7.96
CA LEU A 545 -1.11 -25.59 9.08
C LEU A 545 -0.70 -24.39 9.92
N ILE A 546 -1.16 -24.35 11.16
CA ILE A 546 -0.75 -23.33 12.13
C ILE A 546 0.28 -23.92 13.08
N VAL A 547 1.48 -23.33 13.13
CA VAL A 547 2.58 -23.74 14.03
C VAL A 547 2.78 -22.65 15.06
N THR A 548 2.52 -22.95 16.33
CA THR A 548 2.83 -22.06 17.46
C THR A 548 4.23 -22.36 17.95
N VAL A 549 5.12 -21.35 17.92
CA VAL A 549 6.51 -21.48 18.38
C VAL A 549 6.68 -20.74 19.69
N THR A 550 7.11 -21.47 20.71
CA THR A 550 7.46 -20.94 22.03
C THR A 550 8.97 -20.78 22.17
N PRO A 551 9.43 -19.90 23.10
CA PRO A 551 10.86 -19.75 23.41
C PRO A 551 11.57 -21.05 23.75
#